data_874afc837983d6b6cfa82fe316556f75
#
_entry.id   874afc837983d6b6cfa82fe316556f75
#
_cell.length_a   1.000
_cell.length_b   1.000
_cell.length_c   1.000
_cell.angle_alpha   90.00
_cell.angle_beta   90.00
_cell.angle_gamma   90.00
#
_symmetry.space_group_name_H-M   'P 1'
#
loop_
_entity.id
_entity.type
_entity.pdbx_description
1 polymer ?
#
loop_
_entity_poly.entity_id
_entity_poly.type
_entity_poly.pdbx_seq_one_letter_code
_entity_poly.pdbx_strand_id
1 'polypeptide(L)'
;GATQYQVNRKLKTGTSWGAVIGSLDSTATQFIDSTVNAGVSYEYRITRQAANYTGYGYINAGIEVPAVHSRGILILVVDDTMVDSLAFEIERFKADLAGDGWRVVQHNVSRTATVPSVKALIVGTYNLDKPNTKAVFLLGRVPVPYSGRLYPDGHPDHEGAWPADVYYAEMNGTWTDNTVSVAIEGSQARHHNRPEDGKFDQSTIPTE
;
A
#
# COMPACT_ATOMS: atom_id res chain seq x y z
N GLY A 1 -13.28 22.34 -34.01
CA GLY A 1 -12.67 21.08 -33.64
C GLY A 1 -11.18 21.05 -33.95
N ALA A 2 -10.47 19.98 -33.57
CA ALA A 2 -9.11 19.74 -34.04
C ALA A 2 -9.11 19.44 -35.53
N THR A 3 -8.04 19.80 -36.22
CA THR A 3 -7.78 19.41 -37.61
C THR A 3 -6.75 18.28 -37.69
N GLN A 4 -5.81 18.29 -36.74
CA GLN A 4 -4.71 17.32 -36.70
C GLN A 4 -4.12 17.26 -35.27
N TYR A 5 -3.50 16.11 -34.93
CA TYR A 5 -2.60 15.99 -33.78
C TYR A 5 -1.20 15.59 -34.27
N GLN A 6 -0.18 16.13 -33.60
CA GLN A 6 1.20 15.73 -33.77
C GLN A 6 1.81 15.32 -32.43
N VAL A 7 2.63 14.28 -32.42
CA VAL A 7 3.34 13.79 -31.25
C VAL A 7 4.83 13.97 -31.45
N ASN A 8 5.46 14.68 -30.52
CA ASN A 8 6.91 14.76 -30.40
C ASN A 8 7.35 14.04 -29.13
N ARG A 9 8.54 13.48 -29.16
CA ARG A 9 9.17 12.84 -28.01
C ARG A 9 10.59 13.38 -27.79
N LYS A 10 11.00 13.47 -26.53
CA LYS A 10 12.39 13.68 -26.14
C LYS A 10 12.73 12.81 -24.92
N LEU A 11 14.00 12.63 -24.63
CA LEU A 11 14.41 12.13 -23.33
C LEU A 11 14.00 13.14 -22.24
N LYS A 12 13.69 12.68 -21.03
CA LYS A 12 13.38 13.56 -19.89
C LYS A 12 14.49 14.62 -19.66
N THR A 13 15.73 14.24 -19.87
CA THR A 13 16.91 15.14 -19.73
C THR A 13 17.14 16.03 -20.96
N GLY A 14 16.45 15.79 -22.06
CA GLY A 14 16.60 16.57 -23.30
C GLY A 14 16.02 17.97 -23.16
N THR A 15 16.72 18.96 -23.74
CA THR A 15 16.30 20.38 -23.69
C THR A 15 15.45 20.80 -24.90
N SER A 16 15.46 20.03 -25.99
CA SER A 16 14.70 20.34 -27.21
C SER A 16 13.81 19.17 -27.64
N TRP A 17 12.67 19.49 -28.21
CA TRP A 17 11.76 18.50 -28.79
C TRP A 17 12.38 17.92 -30.08
N GLY A 18 12.35 16.60 -30.17
CA GLY A 18 12.76 15.88 -31.37
C GLY A 18 11.78 16.03 -32.50
N ALA A 19 12.03 15.29 -33.57
CA ALA A 19 11.12 15.22 -34.72
C ALA A 19 9.72 14.73 -34.33
N VAL A 20 8.75 14.99 -35.17
CA VAL A 20 7.40 14.41 -35.02
C VAL A 20 7.48 12.90 -35.21
N ILE A 21 7.05 12.14 -34.19
CA ILE A 21 7.02 10.67 -34.22
C ILE A 21 5.63 10.11 -34.57
N GLY A 22 4.61 10.96 -34.57
CA GLY A 22 3.25 10.60 -34.94
C GLY A 22 2.48 11.80 -35.44
N SER A 23 1.77 11.62 -36.57
CA SER A 23 0.80 12.57 -37.12
C SER A 23 -0.52 11.85 -37.25
N LEU A 24 -1.55 12.38 -36.59
CA LEU A 24 -2.84 11.74 -36.38
C LEU A 24 -3.96 12.67 -36.87
N ASP A 25 -5.04 12.10 -37.36
CA ASP A 25 -6.22 12.87 -37.74
C ASP A 25 -6.98 13.45 -36.51
N SER A 26 -7.99 14.24 -36.81
CA SER A 26 -8.80 14.94 -35.82
C SER A 26 -9.64 14.03 -34.91
N THR A 27 -9.83 12.78 -35.28
CA THR A 27 -10.65 11.78 -34.54
C THR A 27 -9.84 10.85 -33.66
N ALA A 28 -8.51 10.91 -33.76
CA ALA A 28 -7.61 10.05 -33.01
C ALA A 28 -7.76 10.28 -31.49
N THR A 29 -7.86 9.19 -30.75
CA THR A 29 -7.97 9.18 -29.30
C THR A 29 -6.75 8.56 -28.61
N GLN A 30 -5.84 7.94 -29.40
CA GLN A 30 -4.66 7.27 -28.87
C GLN A 30 -3.49 7.34 -29.86
N PHE A 31 -2.28 7.23 -29.32
CA PHE A 31 -1.04 6.99 -30.06
C PHE A 31 -0.21 5.94 -29.34
N ILE A 32 0.31 4.96 -30.03
CA ILE A 32 1.18 3.93 -29.49
C ILE A 32 2.60 4.15 -29.98
N ASP A 33 3.52 4.42 -29.06
CA ASP A 33 4.94 4.51 -29.35
C ASP A 33 5.63 3.16 -29.10
N SER A 34 5.88 2.39 -30.14
CA SER A 34 6.56 1.09 -30.04
C SER A 34 8.09 1.19 -30.11
N THR A 35 8.66 2.41 -30.15
CA THR A 35 10.10 2.64 -30.32
C THR A 35 10.82 3.05 -29.02
N VAL A 36 10.16 2.85 -27.88
CA VAL A 36 10.70 3.16 -26.56
C VAL A 36 11.58 2.03 -26.03
N ASN A 37 12.56 2.38 -25.17
CA ASN A 37 13.36 1.40 -24.43
C ASN A 37 12.89 1.31 -22.99
N ALA A 38 12.87 0.09 -22.44
CA ALA A 38 12.62 -0.13 -21.01
C ALA A 38 13.68 0.57 -20.16
N GLY A 39 13.28 1.08 -18.98
CA GLY A 39 14.14 1.83 -18.08
C GLY A 39 14.41 3.27 -18.48
N VAL A 40 13.90 3.72 -19.62
CA VAL A 40 14.12 5.10 -20.13
C VAL A 40 12.86 5.95 -19.96
N SER A 41 13.03 7.12 -19.33
CA SER A 41 11.97 8.11 -19.15
C SER A 41 11.95 9.09 -20.32
N TYR A 42 10.78 9.26 -20.92
CA TYR A 42 10.53 10.15 -22.04
C TYR A 42 9.52 11.22 -21.65
N GLU A 43 9.65 12.38 -22.28
CA GLU A 43 8.60 13.39 -22.29
C GLU A 43 7.97 13.45 -23.69
N TYR A 44 6.65 13.50 -23.72
CA TYR A 44 5.87 13.64 -24.94
C TYR A 44 5.19 15.00 -24.96
N ARG A 45 5.17 15.61 -26.11
CA ARG A 45 4.34 16.78 -26.41
C ARG A 45 3.33 16.40 -27.46
N ILE A 46 2.07 16.55 -27.14
CA ILE A 46 0.97 16.41 -28.10
C ILE A 46 0.57 17.81 -28.54
N THR A 47 0.74 18.10 -29.81
CA THR A 47 0.30 19.35 -30.43
C THR A 47 -1.06 19.13 -31.07
N ARG A 48 -2.08 19.83 -30.59
CA ARG A 48 -3.40 19.87 -31.23
C ARG A 48 -3.48 21.08 -32.12
N GLN A 49 -3.67 20.85 -33.41
CA GLN A 49 -3.90 21.90 -34.38
C GLN A 49 -5.41 22.09 -34.62
N ALA A 50 -5.84 23.32 -34.71
CA ALA A 50 -7.21 23.72 -35.08
C ALA A 50 -7.13 24.95 -35.97
N ALA A 51 -8.25 25.31 -36.60
CA ALA A 51 -8.29 26.41 -37.58
C ALA A 51 -7.74 27.74 -37.03
N ASN A 52 -7.99 28.05 -35.74
CA ASN A 52 -7.69 29.34 -35.15
C ASN A 52 -6.73 29.29 -33.97
N TYR A 53 -6.24 28.10 -33.55
CA TYR A 53 -5.30 27.97 -32.43
C TYR A 53 -4.52 26.68 -32.47
N THR A 54 -3.41 26.68 -31.78
CA THR A 54 -2.60 25.48 -31.48
C THR A 54 -2.59 25.27 -29.97
N GLY A 55 -2.97 24.05 -29.52
CA GLY A 55 -2.92 23.64 -28.14
C GLY A 55 -1.82 22.61 -27.88
N TYR A 56 -1.33 22.55 -26.68
CA TYR A 56 -0.28 21.62 -26.29
C TYR A 56 -0.69 20.84 -25.04
N GLY A 57 -0.41 19.53 -25.05
CA GLY A 57 -0.45 18.66 -23.88
C GLY A 57 0.91 18.01 -23.68
N TYR A 58 1.24 17.74 -22.42
CA TYR A 58 2.53 17.15 -22.05
C TYR A 58 2.32 15.98 -21.11
N ILE A 59 3.10 14.93 -21.29
CA ILE A 59 3.12 13.78 -20.38
C ILE A 59 4.56 13.25 -20.25
N ASN A 60 4.94 12.85 -19.05
CA ASN A 60 6.14 12.05 -18.82
C ASN A 60 5.71 10.59 -18.68
N ALA A 61 6.34 9.70 -19.42
CA ALA A 61 6.06 8.27 -19.40
C ALA A 61 7.31 7.45 -19.72
N GLY A 62 7.30 6.19 -19.29
CA GLY A 62 8.34 5.21 -19.63
C GLY A 62 7.94 3.83 -19.14
N ILE A 63 8.53 2.80 -19.73
CA ILE A 63 8.35 1.41 -19.34
C ILE A 63 9.45 1.05 -18.35
N GLU A 64 9.09 0.45 -17.20
CA GLU A 64 10.05 0.01 -16.18
C GLU A 64 11.03 1.12 -15.71
N VAL A 65 10.57 2.37 -15.71
CA VAL A 65 11.36 3.48 -15.19
C VAL A 65 11.39 3.40 -13.67
N PRO A 66 12.57 3.40 -13.03
CA PRO A 66 12.66 3.41 -11.57
C PRO A 66 11.91 4.60 -10.97
N ALA A 67 11.18 4.38 -9.89
CA ALA A 67 10.49 5.44 -9.18
C ALA A 67 11.51 6.47 -8.63
N VAL A 68 11.29 7.75 -8.92
CA VAL A 68 12.16 8.85 -8.46
C VAL A 68 11.92 9.14 -6.97
N HIS A 69 10.70 8.90 -6.49
CA HIS A 69 10.29 9.07 -5.11
C HIS A 69 9.70 7.76 -4.60
N SER A 70 10.56 6.83 -4.15
CA SER A 70 10.10 5.59 -3.53
C SER A 70 9.89 5.81 -2.03
N ARG A 71 8.69 5.50 -1.55
CA ARG A 71 8.39 5.38 -0.12
C ARG A 71 8.74 4.00 0.44
N GLY A 72 9.00 3.04 -0.44
CA GLY A 72 9.26 1.64 -0.09
C GLY A 72 8.07 0.73 -0.35
N ILE A 73 8.03 -0.39 0.39
CA ILE A 73 6.98 -1.40 0.29
C ILE A 73 5.94 -1.15 1.37
N LEU A 74 4.67 -1.17 0.95
CA LEU A 74 3.51 -1.27 1.81
C LEU A 74 2.91 -2.67 1.66
N ILE A 75 2.80 -3.40 2.75
CA ILE A 75 2.11 -4.69 2.81
C ILE A 75 0.63 -4.41 3.05
N LEU A 76 -0.21 -4.72 2.07
CA LEU A 76 -1.66 -4.58 2.15
C LEU A 76 -2.27 -5.94 2.52
N VAL A 77 -2.80 -6.06 3.73
CA VAL A 77 -3.50 -7.26 4.19
C VAL A 77 -5.00 -7.04 4.07
N VAL A 78 -5.65 -7.84 3.26
CA VAL A 78 -7.07 -7.71 2.92
C VAL A 78 -7.86 -8.90 3.44
N ASP A 79 -8.98 -8.62 4.10
CA ASP A 79 -10.00 -9.59 4.41
C ASP A 79 -10.50 -10.25 3.11
N ASP A 80 -10.33 -11.56 2.98
CA ASP A 80 -10.62 -12.33 1.76
C ASP A 80 -12.08 -12.21 1.29
N THR A 81 -13.01 -12.01 2.22
CA THR A 81 -14.43 -11.83 1.90
C THR A 81 -14.75 -10.51 1.20
N MET A 82 -13.82 -9.57 1.18
CA MET A 82 -13.98 -8.26 0.54
C MET A 82 -13.33 -8.19 -0.85
N VAL A 83 -12.46 -9.14 -1.18
CA VAL A 83 -11.63 -9.07 -2.39
C VAL A 83 -12.47 -8.95 -3.66
N ASP A 84 -13.48 -9.79 -3.82
CA ASP A 84 -14.33 -9.79 -5.01
C ASP A 84 -15.32 -8.61 -5.01
N SER A 85 -15.92 -8.31 -3.86
CA SER A 85 -16.91 -7.25 -3.74
C SER A 85 -16.35 -5.84 -3.87
N LEU A 86 -15.08 -5.65 -3.53
CA LEU A 86 -14.35 -4.37 -3.58
C LEU A 86 -13.18 -4.42 -4.57
N ALA A 87 -13.22 -5.30 -5.57
CA ALA A 87 -12.11 -5.49 -6.50
C ALA A 87 -11.68 -4.18 -7.18
N PHE A 88 -12.65 -3.38 -7.63
CA PHE A 88 -12.39 -2.10 -8.29
C PHE A 88 -11.76 -1.08 -7.31
N GLU A 89 -12.29 -0.97 -6.10
CA GLU A 89 -11.82 -0.03 -5.08
C GLU A 89 -10.42 -0.41 -4.58
N ILE A 90 -10.14 -1.70 -4.43
CA ILE A 90 -8.83 -2.21 -4.02
C ILE A 90 -7.79 -1.90 -5.11
N GLU A 91 -8.10 -2.18 -6.38
CA GLU A 91 -7.17 -1.86 -7.47
C GLU A 91 -6.95 -0.35 -7.61
N ARG A 92 -8.00 0.47 -7.44
CA ARG A 92 -7.87 1.92 -7.40
C ARG A 92 -7.00 2.37 -6.22
N PHE A 93 -7.21 1.86 -5.03
CA PHE A 93 -6.40 2.18 -3.86
C PHE A 93 -4.92 1.81 -4.07
N LYS A 94 -4.64 0.64 -4.66
CA LYS A 94 -3.27 0.25 -5.03
C LYS A 94 -2.65 1.20 -6.06
N ALA A 95 -3.44 1.65 -7.04
CA ALA A 95 -2.97 2.63 -8.02
C ALA A 95 -2.67 4.00 -7.37
N ASP A 96 -3.51 4.45 -6.44
CA ASP A 96 -3.30 5.69 -5.68
C ASP A 96 -2.04 5.58 -4.81
N LEU A 97 -1.84 4.44 -4.13
CA LEU A 97 -0.61 4.17 -3.37
C LEU A 97 0.64 4.14 -4.25
N ALA A 98 0.55 3.52 -5.44
CA ALA A 98 1.65 3.51 -6.40
C ALA A 98 1.96 4.93 -6.90
N GLY A 99 0.93 5.75 -7.13
CA GLY A 99 1.08 7.17 -7.47
C GLY A 99 1.76 7.99 -6.38
N ASP A 100 1.56 7.62 -5.11
CA ASP A 100 2.24 8.23 -3.94
C ASP A 100 3.65 7.65 -3.67
N GLY A 101 4.10 6.70 -4.48
CA GLY A 101 5.46 6.15 -4.43
C GLY A 101 5.60 4.83 -3.66
N TRP A 102 4.51 4.17 -3.30
CA TRP A 102 4.55 2.86 -2.66
C TRP A 102 4.58 1.71 -3.66
N ARG A 103 5.39 0.70 -3.37
CA ARG A 103 5.24 -0.63 -3.96
C ARG A 103 4.33 -1.46 -3.07
N VAL A 104 3.16 -1.82 -3.56
CA VAL A 104 2.16 -2.56 -2.77
C VAL A 104 2.34 -4.06 -2.96
N VAL A 105 2.42 -4.80 -1.85
CA VAL A 105 2.36 -6.26 -1.81
C VAL A 105 1.09 -6.66 -1.07
N GLN A 106 0.13 -7.27 -1.77
CA GLN A 106 -1.16 -7.66 -1.20
C GLN A 106 -1.15 -9.11 -0.72
N HIS A 107 -1.71 -9.33 0.47
CA HIS A 107 -2.07 -10.64 1.00
C HIS A 107 -3.56 -10.67 1.33
N ASN A 108 -4.25 -11.72 0.89
CA ASN A 108 -5.63 -11.95 1.27
C ASN A 108 -5.66 -12.96 2.42
N VAL A 109 -6.38 -12.64 3.48
CA VAL A 109 -6.44 -13.46 4.69
C VAL A 109 -7.87 -13.71 5.12
N SER A 110 -8.14 -14.90 5.64
CA SER A 110 -9.45 -15.22 6.19
C SER A 110 -9.66 -14.50 7.54
N ARG A 111 -10.89 -14.10 7.80
CA ARG A 111 -11.33 -13.56 9.11
C ARG A 111 -11.10 -14.54 10.26
N THR A 112 -11.00 -15.84 9.94
CA THR A 112 -10.80 -16.92 10.91
C THR A 112 -9.35 -17.40 10.97
N ALA A 113 -8.44 -16.74 10.22
CA ALA A 113 -7.01 -17.03 10.33
C ALA A 113 -6.51 -16.71 11.75
N THR A 114 -5.48 -17.39 12.18
CA THR A 114 -4.85 -17.05 13.46
C THR A 114 -3.97 -15.82 13.35
N VAL A 115 -3.91 -15.01 14.39
CA VAL A 115 -3.04 -13.82 14.46
C VAL A 115 -1.58 -14.16 14.11
N PRO A 116 -0.97 -15.26 14.64
CA PRO A 116 0.38 -15.66 14.23
C PRO A 116 0.51 -16.03 12.75
N SER A 117 -0.52 -16.63 12.13
CA SER A 117 -0.44 -16.97 10.70
C SER A 117 -0.44 -15.73 9.80
N VAL A 118 -1.22 -14.71 10.14
CA VAL A 118 -1.20 -13.42 9.44
C VAL A 118 0.17 -12.74 9.63
N LYS A 119 0.71 -12.76 10.85
CA LYS A 119 2.06 -12.25 11.14
C LYS A 119 3.13 -12.95 10.30
N ALA A 120 3.03 -14.26 10.14
CA ALA A 120 3.99 -15.02 9.34
C ALA A 120 4.03 -14.58 7.86
N LEU A 121 2.88 -14.25 7.25
CA LEU A 121 2.81 -13.69 5.89
C LEU A 121 3.51 -12.34 5.81
N ILE A 122 3.26 -11.46 6.78
CA ILE A 122 3.87 -10.14 6.85
C ILE A 122 5.39 -10.24 7.01
N VAL A 123 5.86 -11.08 7.95
CA VAL A 123 7.28 -11.33 8.18
C VAL A 123 7.95 -11.96 6.95
N GLY A 124 7.25 -12.87 6.25
CA GLY A 124 7.74 -13.44 5.00
C GLY A 124 8.04 -12.37 3.95
N THR A 125 7.11 -11.44 3.75
CA THR A 125 7.31 -10.31 2.82
C THR A 125 8.40 -9.35 3.32
N TYR A 126 8.40 -8.99 4.59
CA TYR A 126 9.42 -8.15 5.20
C TYR A 126 10.84 -8.70 5.01
N ASN A 127 11.03 -10.01 5.18
CA ASN A 127 12.33 -10.65 5.05
C ASN A 127 12.89 -10.66 3.63
N LEU A 128 12.04 -10.52 2.59
CA LEU A 128 12.49 -10.42 1.21
C LEU A 128 13.19 -9.08 0.91
N ASP A 129 12.77 -8.00 1.60
CA ASP A 129 13.34 -6.67 1.38
C ASP A 129 13.17 -5.78 2.63
N LYS A 130 13.89 -6.13 3.70
CA LYS A 130 13.82 -5.44 5.00
C LYS A 130 14.05 -3.94 4.91
N PRO A 131 15.09 -3.45 4.17
CA PRO A 131 15.36 -2.02 4.11
C PRO A 131 14.24 -1.20 3.49
N ASN A 132 13.47 -1.80 2.59
CA ASN A 132 12.43 -1.10 1.84
C ASN A 132 11.01 -1.38 2.33
N THR A 133 10.78 -2.38 3.17
CA THR A 133 9.45 -2.62 3.76
C THR A 133 9.20 -1.63 4.91
N LYS A 134 8.21 -0.75 4.75
CA LYS A 134 8.01 0.42 5.63
C LYS A 134 6.66 0.48 6.31
N ALA A 135 5.64 -0.19 5.78
CA ALA A 135 4.29 -0.08 6.30
C ALA A 135 3.49 -1.37 6.13
N VAL A 136 2.54 -1.56 7.04
CA VAL A 136 1.47 -2.56 6.94
C VAL A 136 0.14 -1.81 6.96
N PHE A 137 -0.75 -2.14 6.04
CA PHE A 137 -2.11 -1.61 6.01
C PHE A 137 -3.10 -2.77 6.09
N LEU A 138 -4.02 -2.71 7.04
CA LEU A 138 -5.03 -3.73 7.27
C LEU A 138 -6.37 -3.25 6.72
N LEU A 139 -6.98 -4.01 5.83
CA LEU A 139 -8.26 -3.69 5.19
C LEU A 139 -9.30 -4.74 5.53
N GLY A 140 -10.38 -4.32 6.17
CA GLY A 140 -11.48 -5.20 6.56
C GLY A 140 -11.28 -5.86 7.92
N ARG A 141 -11.85 -7.04 8.10
CA ARG A 141 -11.78 -7.79 9.37
C ARG A 141 -10.58 -8.74 9.40
N VAL A 142 -9.38 -8.19 9.28
CA VAL A 142 -8.17 -8.95 9.57
C VAL A 142 -8.18 -9.37 11.05
N PRO A 143 -7.76 -10.59 11.41
CA PRO A 143 -7.67 -11.01 12.81
C PRO A 143 -6.96 -9.97 13.69
N VAL A 144 -7.59 -9.58 14.79
CA VAL A 144 -7.10 -8.51 15.65
C VAL A 144 -6.24 -9.09 16.76
N PRO A 145 -4.95 -8.74 16.85
CA PRO A 145 -4.13 -9.09 18.01
C PRO A 145 -4.58 -8.29 19.23
N TYR A 146 -4.58 -8.92 20.37
CA TYR A 146 -4.80 -8.29 21.68
C TYR A 146 -3.56 -8.39 22.52
N SER A 147 -3.22 -7.36 23.25
CA SER A 147 -2.02 -7.36 24.10
C SER A 147 -2.14 -6.45 25.31
N GLY A 148 -1.31 -6.77 26.29
CA GLY A 148 -1.03 -5.94 27.44
C GLY A 148 -2.01 -6.05 28.58
N ARG A 149 -1.71 -5.24 29.57
CA ARG A 149 -2.55 -4.95 30.73
C ARG A 149 -2.74 -3.44 30.78
N LEU A 150 -3.73 -2.95 30.02
CA LEU A 150 -3.95 -1.53 29.76
C LEU A 150 -5.36 -1.14 30.17
N TYR A 151 -5.54 0.13 30.52
CA TYR A 151 -6.83 0.78 30.72
C TYR A 151 -6.82 2.09 29.93
N PRO A 152 -7.02 2.02 28.59
CA PRO A 152 -6.76 3.13 27.68
C PRO A 152 -7.66 4.35 27.90
N ASP A 153 -8.79 4.17 28.56
CA ASP A 153 -9.73 5.23 28.92
C ASP A 153 -9.58 5.72 30.39
N GLY A 154 -8.57 5.20 31.11
CA GLY A 154 -8.28 5.58 32.48
C GLY A 154 -9.16 4.93 33.55
N HIS A 155 -10.10 4.04 33.17
CA HIS A 155 -10.95 3.35 34.13
C HIS A 155 -10.36 1.98 34.53
N PRO A 156 -10.10 1.74 35.82
CA PRO A 156 -9.48 0.49 36.26
C PRO A 156 -10.27 -0.78 35.95
N ASP A 157 -11.59 -0.70 35.87
CA ASP A 157 -12.49 -1.80 35.50
C ASP A 157 -12.43 -2.17 34.01
N HIS A 158 -11.79 -1.33 33.20
CA HIS A 158 -11.49 -1.62 31.78
C HIS A 158 -10.08 -2.17 31.56
N GLU A 159 -9.33 -2.43 32.61
CA GLU A 159 -7.99 -2.98 32.52
C GLU A 159 -7.99 -4.36 31.85
N GLY A 160 -7.04 -4.59 30.93
CA GLY A 160 -6.88 -5.87 30.26
C GLY A 160 -6.07 -5.80 28.98
N ALA A 161 -6.14 -6.87 28.17
CA ALA A 161 -5.57 -6.91 26.84
C ALA A 161 -6.50 -6.18 25.86
N TRP A 162 -5.93 -5.27 25.08
CA TRP A 162 -6.64 -4.45 24.13
C TRP A 162 -6.12 -4.67 22.70
N PRO A 163 -6.89 -4.30 21.66
CA PRO A 163 -6.43 -4.39 20.28
C PRO A 163 -5.05 -3.73 20.10
N ALA A 164 -4.14 -4.44 19.46
CA ALA A 164 -2.73 -4.06 19.36
C ALA A 164 -2.19 -4.35 17.95
N ASP A 165 -2.71 -3.65 16.94
CA ASP A 165 -2.28 -3.84 15.54
C ASP A 165 -0.78 -3.64 15.33
N VAL A 166 -0.11 -2.93 16.27
CA VAL A 166 1.35 -2.79 16.31
C VAL A 166 2.09 -4.14 16.30
N TYR A 167 1.47 -5.20 16.80
CA TYR A 167 1.99 -6.57 16.70
C TYR A 167 2.36 -6.94 15.26
N TYR A 168 1.54 -6.55 14.29
CA TYR A 168 1.81 -6.84 12.89
C TYR A 168 2.99 -6.05 12.31
N ALA A 169 3.23 -4.86 12.82
CA ALA A 169 4.29 -3.96 12.33
C ALA A 169 5.63 -4.15 13.07
N GLU A 170 5.61 -4.63 14.31
CA GLU A 170 6.82 -4.87 15.08
C GLU A 170 7.50 -6.18 14.62
N MET A 171 8.76 -6.11 14.14
CA MET A 171 9.43 -7.22 13.46
C MET A 171 10.53 -7.91 14.29
N ASN A 172 10.97 -7.31 15.37
CA ASN A 172 12.17 -7.75 16.10
C ASN A 172 11.90 -8.19 17.54
N GLY A 173 10.79 -7.74 18.13
CA GLY A 173 10.46 -8.00 19.53
C GLY A 173 9.87 -9.38 19.76
N THR A 174 10.02 -9.85 20.96
CA THR A 174 9.42 -11.11 21.42
C THR A 174 8.08 -10.83 22.08
N TRP A 175 7.02 -11.38 21.52
CA TRP A 175 5.67 -11.33 22.06
C TRP A 175 5.39 -12.64 22.78
N THR A 176 4.97 -12.55 24.04
CA THR A 176 4.68 -13.71 24.91
C THR A 176 3.20 -13.79 25.22
N ASP A 177 2.73 -14.99 25.54
CA ASP A 177 1.36 -15.30 25.93
C ASP A 177 1.46 -16.40 27.03
N ASN A 178 1.95 -16.00 28.20
CA ASN A 178 2.24 -16.92 29.29
C ASN A 178 1.93 -16.33 30.68
N THR A 179 1.42 -15.12 30.76
CA THR A 179 1.03 -14.50 32.04
C THR A 179 -0.48 -14.49 32.21
N VAL A 180 -0.93 -14.43 33.48
CA VAL A 180 -2.34 -14.27 33.81
C VAL A 180 -2.61 -12.81 34.13
N SER A 181 -3.42 -12.15 33.29
CA SER A 181 -4.04 -10.87 33.63
C SER A 181 -5.55 -11.06 33.60
N VAL A 182 -6.08 -11.58 34.70
CA VAL A 182 -7.53 -11.59 34.90
C VAL A 182 -7.84 -10.30 35.60
N ALA A 183 -8.43 -9.41 34.88
CA ALA A 183 -8.69 -8.08 35.36
C ALA A 183 -9.72 -8.05 36.48
N ILE A 184 -9.71 -6.96 37.14
CA ILE A 184 -10.55 -6.47 38.23
C ILE A 184 -12.03 -6.80 38.01
N GLU A 185 -12.74 -7.01 39.09
CA GLU A 185 -14.20 -7.14 39.12
C GLU A 185 -14.85 -6.04 38.26
N GLY A 186 -15.60 -6.45 37.21
CA GLY A 186 -16.23 -5.55 36.26
C GLY A 186 -15.63 -5.53 34.87
N SER A 187 -14.37 -5.97 34.70
CA SER A 187 -13.76 -6.01 33.38
C SER A 187 -14.42 -7.05 32.47
N GLN A 188 -14.44 -6.74 31.17
CA GLN A 188 -15.06 -7.65 30.21
C GLN A 188 -14.17 -8.86 29.95
N ALA A 189 -14.77 -10.06 29.93
CA ALA A 189 -14.07 -11.32 29.70
C ALA A 189 -13.18 -11.32 28.42
N ARG A 190 -13.55 -10.54 27.41
CA ARG A 190 -12.74 -10.39 26.19
C ARG A 190 -11.37 -9.77 26.42
N HIS A 191 -11.21 -8.98 27.49
CA HIS A 191 -9.95 -8.32 27.84
C HIS A 191 -9.10 -9.16 28.81
N HIS A 192 -9.63 -10.25 29.35
CA HIS A 192 -8.84 -11.15 30.18
C HIS A 192 -7.75 -11.79 29.33
N ASN A 193 -6.53 -11.80 29.85
CA ASN A 193 -5.40 -12.52 29.28
C ASN A 193 -5.09 -13.75 30.15
N ARG A 194 -4.98 -14.90 29.52
CA ARG A 194 -4.58 -16.16 30.16
C ARG A 194 -3.52 -16.82 29.29
N PRO A 195 -2.61 -17.59 29.88
CA PRO A 195 -1.61 -18.30 29.09
C PRO A 195 -2.24 -19.09 27.93
N GLU A 196 -1.68 -18.93 26.75
CA GLU A 196 -2.05 -19.65 25.53
C GLU A 196 -3.48 -19.33 24.99
N ASP A 197 -4.06 -18.18 25.37
CA ASP A 197 -5.38 -17.77 24.87
C ASP A 197 -5.32 -16.94 23.58
N GLY A 198 -4.11 -16.69 23.06
CA GLY A 198 -3.86 -15.91 21.84
C GLY A 198 -3.78 -14.40 22.07
N LYS A 199 -3.79 -13.96 23.32
CA LYS A 199 -3.55 -12.57 23.70
C LYS A 199 -2.15 -12.43 24.29
N PHE A 200 -1.45 -11.37 23.90
CA PHE A 200 -0.07 -11.16 24.31
C PHE A 200 0.03 -10.41 25.63
N ASP A 201 1.17 -10.55 26.29
CA ASP A 201 1.41 -10.01 27.63
C ASP A 201 1.91 -8.55 27.60
N GLN A 202 2.44 -8.09 26.48
CA GLN A 202 3.16 -6.83 26.35
C GLN A 202 2.24 -5.61 26.44
N SER A 203 2.53 -4.70 27.38
CA SER A 203 1.87 -3.39 27.51
C SER A 203 2.63 -2.26 26.80
N THR A 204 3.84 -2.56 26.29
CA THR A 204 4.68 -1.68 25.49
C THR A 204 5.22 -2.46 24.29
N ILE A 205 5.71 -1.76 23.27
CA ILE A 205 6.34 -2.40 22.10
C ILE A 205 7.64 -3.06 22.57
N PRO A 206 7.85 -4.39 22.33
CA PRO A 206 8.97 -5.12 22.92
C PRO A 206 10.38 -4.64 22.54
N THR A 207 10.51 -3.84 21.48
CA THR A 207 11.79 -3.29 20.98
C THR A 207 12.02 -1.83 21.32
N GLU A 208 11.13 -1.21 22.09
CA GLU A 208 11.27 0.17 22.56
C GLU A 208 11.80 0.28 23.99
#